data_f811a5e2b70d583117f0156dd5912867
#
_entry.id   f811a5e2b70d583117f0156dd5912867
#
_cell.length_a   1.000
_cell.length_b   1.000
_cell.length_c   1.000
_cell.angle_alpha   90.00
_cell.angle_beta   90.00
_cell.angle_gamma   90.00
#
_symmetry.space_group_name_H-M   'P 1'
#
loop_
_entity.id
_entity.type
_entity.pdbx_description
1 polymer ?
#
loop_
_entity_poly.entity_id
_entity_poly.type
_entity_poly.pdbx_seq_one_letter_code
_entity_poly.pdbx_strand_id
1 'polypeptide(L)'
;FAAAEKSWLQTQEKDGGWDYGSATKTRTEHSYGTMTAGGASSLAICKHYLKKEYKKDPAIAKACEWLAANLSVTTHPKFDWKTPGHGWFHYWLYALERAGILCEREKLGTHDWYQEGARQLVEAQGKDGAWDGDRDKLTNTCFAILFLRKAVKPLKPVETEGGKGK
;
A
#
# COMPACT_ATOMS: atom_id res chain seq x y z
N PHE A 1 -11.04 -14.53 5.50
CA PHE A 1 -9.61 -14.30 5.22
C PHE A 1 -9.04 -15.32 4.25
N ALA A 2 -9.32 -16.64 4.39
CA ALA A 2 -8.72 -17.68 3.53
C ALA A 2 -9.04 -17.50 2.03
N ALA A 3 -10.28 -17.18 1.68
CA ALA A 3 -10.67 -16.93 0.29
C ALA A 3 -9.98 -15.67 -0.27
N ALA A 4 -9.87 -14.61 0.53
CA ALA A 4 -9.17 -13.39 0.13
C ALA A 4 -7.66 -13.63 -0.04
N GLU A 5 -7.01 -14.33 0.90
CA GLU A 5 -5.61 -14.74 0.75
C GLU A 5 -5.39 -15.51 -0.55
N LYS A 6 -6.23 -16.53 -0.81
CA LYS A 6 -6.14 -17.31 -2.04
C LYS A 6 -6.27 -16.45 -3.29
N SER A 7 -7.22 -15.52 -3.30
CA SER A 7 -7.44 -14.61 -4.43
C SER A 7 -6.21 -13.73 -4.67
N TRP A 8 -5.67 -13.10 -3.64
CA TRP A 8 -4.48 -12.26 -3.77
C TRP A 8 -3.26 -13.05 -4.25
N LEU A 9 -3.03 -14.26 -3.75
CA LEU A 9 -1.93 -15.11 -4.20
C LEU A 9 -2.09 -15.55 -5.68
N GLN A 10 -3.32 -15.82 -6.13
CA GLN A 10 -3.59 -16.23 -7.51
C GLN A 10 -3.50 -15.08 -8.52
N THR A 11 -3.67 -13.84 -8.06
CA THR A 11 -3.69 -12.66 -8.91
C THR A 11 -2.40 -11.85 -8.87
N GLN A 12 -1.41 -12.28 -8.08
CA GLN A 12 -0.09 -11.64 -8.09
C GLN A 12 0.58 -11.83 -9.44
N GLU A 13 1.06 -10.75 -10.02
CA GLU A 13 1.75 -10.76 -11.30
C GLU A 13 3.18 -11.30 -11.16
N LYS A 14 3.78 -11.68 -12.28
CA LYS A 14 5.13 -12.27 -12.31
C LYS A 14 6.21 -11.31 -11.77
N ASP A 15 5.99 -10.01 -11.92
CA ASP A 15 6.87 -8.96 -11.41
C ASP A 15 6.75 -8.74 -9.89
N GLY A 16 5.81 -9.42 -9.24
CA GLY A 16 5.56 -9.33 -7.81
C GLY A 16 4.50 -8.33 -7.40
N GLY A 17 3.98 -7.54 -8.31
CA GLY A 17 2.92 -6.56 -8.06
C GLY A 17 1.52 -7.07 -8.38
N TRP A 18 0.57 -6.14 -8.40
CA TRP A 18 -0.82 -6.36 -8.81
C TRP A 18 -1.33 -5.23 -9.68
N ASP A 19 -2.27 -5.58 -10.55
CA ASP A 19 -3.11 -4.64 -11.28
C ASP A 19 -4.57 -4.74 -10.84
N TYR A 20 -5.40 -3.80 -11.30
CA TYR A 20 -6.84 -3.79 -11.00
C TYR A 20 -7.62 -4.80 -11.84
N GLY A 21 -7.12 -5.15 -13.01
CA GLY A 21 -7.80 -5.98 -14.01
C GLY A 21 -7.55 -7.48 -13.86
N SER A 22 -6.65 -7.91 -12.99
CA SER A 22 -6.28 -9.33 -12.85
C SER A 22 -7.47 -10.24 -12.47
N ALA A 23 -8.47 -9.71 -11.77
CA ALA A 23 -9.68 -10.44 -11.41
C ALA A 23 -10.76 -10.43 -12.52
N THR A 24 -10.71 -9.49 -13.47
CA THR A 24 -11.79 -9.23 -14.43
C THR A 24 -11.45 -9.61 -15.87
N LYS A 25 -10.28 -10.21 -16.14
CA LYS A 25 -9.73 -10.51 -17.48
C LYS A 25 -9.49 -9.28 -18.37
N THR A 26 -9.75 -8.07 -17.90
CA THR A 26 -9.39 -6.82 -18.57
C THR A 26 -8.04 -6.34 -18.07
N ARG A 27 -7.02 -7.19 -18.24
CA ARG A 27 -5.67 -6.93 -17.75
C ARG A 27 -5.11 -5.67 -18.38
N THR A 28 -4.65 -4.76 -17.54
CA THR A 28 -3.82 -3.63 -18.00
C THR A 28 -2.37 -4.05 -18.23
N GLU A 29 -2.04 -5.34 -17.99
CA GLU A 29 -0.72 -5.98 -18.16
C GLU A 29 0.41 -5.39 -17.29
N HIS A 30 0.13 -4.45 -16.41
CA HIS A 30 1.16 -3.76 -15.64
C HIS A 30 0.74 -3.56 -14.19
N SER A 31 1.52 -4.11 -13.28
CA SER A 31 1.41 -3.80 -11.87
C SER A 31 1.60 -2.29 -11.61
N TYR A 32 0.86 -1.73 -10.66
CA TYR A 32 1.01 -0.33 -10.29
C TYR A 32 0.91 -0.09 -8.77
N GLY A 33 1.32 1.10 -8.33
CA GLY A 33 1.60 1.41 -6.94
C GLY A 33 0.50 1.04 -5.95
N THR A 34 -0.71 1.60 -6.09
CA THR A 34 -1.80 1.37 -5.13
C THR A 34 -2.27 -0.07 -5.09
N MET A 35 -2.35 -0.76 -6.23
CA MET A 35 -2.76 -2.16 -6.23
C MET A 35 -1.70 -3.07 -5.62
N THR A 36 -0.42 -2.79 -5.87
CA THR A 36 0.67 -3.56 -5.26
C THR A 36 0.74 -3.33 -3.75
N ALA A 37 0.64 -2.08 -3.29
CA ALA A 37 0.56 -1.76 -1.87
C ALA A 37 -0.69 -2.37 -1.21
N GLY A 38 -1.84 -2.34 -1.89
CA GLY A 38 -3.09 -2.96 -1.46
C GLY A 38 -2.99 -4.48 -1.33
N GLY A 39 -2.39 -5.15 -2.32
CA GLY A 39 -2.16 -6.60 -2.31
C GLY A 39 -1.26 -7.05 -1.17
N ALA A 40 -0.11 -6.38 -1.00
CA ALA A 40 0.82 -6.64 0.10
C ALA A 40 0.14 -6.48 1.48
N SER A 41 -0.56 -5.36 1.68
CA SER A 41 -1.31 -5.07 2.92
C SER A 41 -2.40 -6.10 3.19
N SER A 42 -3.16 -6.47 2.17
CA SER A 42 -4.25 -7.45 2.28
C SER A 42 -3.73 -8.84 2.62
N LEU A 43 -2.62 -9.27 2.01
CA LEU A 43 -1.97 -10.55 2.35
C LEU A 43 -1.46 -10.53 3.80
N ALA A 44 -0.81 -9.45 4.25
CA ALA A 44 -0.37 -9.34 5.63
C ALA A 44 -1.53 -9.48 6.61
N ILE A 45 -2.64 -8.76 6.38
CA ILE A 45 -3.87 -8.87 7.18
C ILE A 45 -4.42 -10.29 7.16
N CYS A 46 -4.61 -10.87 5.96
CA CYS A 46 -5.20 -12.22 5.84
C CYS A 46 -4.37 -13.25 6.59
N LYS A 47 -3.06 -13.26 6.38
CA LYS A 47 -2.15 -14.22 7.03
C LYS A 47 -2.11 -14.02 8.54
N HIS A 48 -2.08 -12.78 9.02
CA HIS A 48 -2.14 -12.46 10.43
C HIS A 48 -3.37 -13.09 11.11
N TYR A 49 -4.57 -12.83 10.58
CA TYR A 49 -5.81 -13.38 11.14
C TYR A 49 -5.98 -14.89 10.93
N LEU A 50 -5.29 -15.47 9.95
CA LEU A 50 -5.17 -16.92 9.77
C LEU A 50 -4.07 -17.54 10.65
N LYS A 51 -3.39 -16.75 11.49
CA LYS A 51 -2.27 -17.18 12.33
C LYS A 51 -1.11 -17.79 11.53
N LYS A 52 -0.87 -17.27 10.33
CA LYS A 52 0.23 -17.67 9.44
C LYS A 52 1.37 -16.66 9.53
N GLU A 53 2.59 -17.13 9.27
CA GLU A 53 3.74 -16.23 9.12
C GLU A 53 3.53 -15.33 7.89
N TYR A 54 3.71 -14.01 8.07
CA TYR A 54 3.56 -13.04 6.99
C TYR A 54 4.78 -12.15 6.78
N LYS A 55 5.61 -11.94 7.81
CA LYS A 55 6.76 -11.04 7.74
C LYS A 55 7.83 -11.52 6.76
N LYS A 56 7.95 -12.86 6.61
CA LYS A 56 8.88 -13.55 5.69
C LYS A 56 8.15 -14.21 4.51
N ASP A 57 6.90 -13.85 4.29
CA ASP A 57 6.11 -14.43 3.20
C ASP A 57 6.68 -14.04 1.84
N PRO A 58 6.93 -15.00 0.93
CA PRO A 58 7.56 -14.70 -0.36
C PRO A 58 6.73 -13.78 -1.27
N ALA A 59 5.40 -13.85 -1.22
CA ALA A 59 4.54 -12.99 -2.03
C ALA A 59 4.58 -11.55 -1.54
N ILE A 60 4.57 -11.36 -0.21
CA ILE A 60 4.73 -10.04 0.40
C ILE A 60 6.14 -9.49 0.15
N ALA A 61 7.17 -10.33 0.23
CA ALA A 61 8.55 -9.92 -0.05
C ALA A 61 8.69 -9.41 -1.49
N LYS A 62 8.21 -10.15 -2.49
CA LYS A 62 8.21 -9.72 -3.89
C LYS A 62 7.45 -8.41 -4.11
N ALA A 63 6.32 -8.23 -3.44
CA ALA A 63 5.58 -6.97 -3.51
C ALA A 63 6.37 -5.80 -2.92
N CYS A 64 7.05 -6.00 -1.80
CA CYS A 64 7.92 -4.99 -1.20
C CYS A 64 9.14 -4.67 -2.10
N GLU A 65 9.71 -5.66 -2.78
CA GLU A 65 10.76 -5.48 -3.78
C GLU A 65 10.25 -4.65 -4.98
N TRP A 66 9.05 -4.98 -5.47
CA TRP A 66 8.42 -4.20 -6.54
C TRP A 66 8.19 -2.75 -6.12
N LEU A 67 7.63 -2.53 -4.91
CA LEU A 67 7.42 -1.20 -4.35
C LEU A 67 8.73 -0.43 -4.22
N ALA A 68 9.80 -1.08 -3.76
CA ALA A 68 11.12 -0.48 -3.64
C ALA A 68 11.69 -0.05 -5.00
N ALA A 69 11.59 -0.92 -6.01
CA ALA A 69 12.13 -0.66 -7.34
C ALA A 69 11.37 0.44 -8.11
N ASN A 70 10.12 0.67 -7.76
CA ASN A 70 9.25 1.62 -8.45
C ASN A 70 8.81 2.80 -7.56
N LEU A 71 9.34 2.95 -6.35
CA LEU A 71 8.90 3.98 -5.42
C LEU A 71 9.05 5.37 -6.02
N SER A 72 7.99 6.15 -5.92
CA SER A 72 7.98 7.58 -6.22
C SER A 72 7.11 8.31 -5.22
N VAL A 73 7.59 9.44 -4.72
CA VAL A 73 6.85 10.33 -3.82
C VAL A 73 6.38 11.61 -4.52
N THR A 74 6.49 11.65 -5.84
CA THR A 74 6.00 12.75 -6.68
C THR A 74 4.95 12.34 -7.67
N THR A 75 4.86 11.04 -7.98
CA THR A 75 3.90 10.49 -8.93
C THR A 75 3.38 9.14 -8.43
N HIS A 76 2.24 8.70 -8.93
CA HIS A 76 1.74 7.35 -8.69
C HIS A 76 2.49 6.34 -9.58
N PRO A 77 3.28 5.40 -9.02
CA PRO A 77 4.15 4.53 -9.81
C PRO A 77 3.39 3.64 -10.79
N LYS A 78 3.82 3.66 -12.05
CA LYS A 78 3.28 2.82 -13.13
C LYS A 78 1.78 2.95 -13.36
N PHE A 79 1.14 3.97 -12.81
CA PHE A 79 -0.26 4.24 -13.07
C PHE A 79 -0.39 5.01 -14.39
N ASP A 80 -0.78 4.31 -15.43
CA ASP A 80 -0.98 4.88 -16.76
C ASP A 80 -2.47 4.96 -17.07
N TRP A 81 -3.07 6.08 -16.73
CA TRP A 81 -4.31 6.49 -17.35
C TRP A 81 -3.98 7.60 -18.34
N LYS A 82 -4.44 7.48 -19.56
CA LYS A 82 -4.17 8.37 -20.71
C LYS A 82 -4.47 9.85 -20.49
N THR A 83 -4.68 10.26 -19.25
CA THR A 83 -5.01 11.63 -18.87
C THR A 83 -3.96 12.12 -17.87
N PRO A 84 -3.12 13.11 -18.25
CA PRO A 84 -2.18 13.72 -17.33
C PRO A 84 -2.87 14.28 -16.06
N GLY A 85 -2.30 14.06 -14.89
CA GLY A 85 -2.79 14.62 -13.62
C GLY A 85 -3.82 13.77 -12.85
N HIS A 86 -4.23 12.62 -13.35
CA HIS A 86 -5.25 11.78 -12.70
C HIS A 86 -4.67 10.52 -12.04
N GLY A 87 -3.53 10.66 -11.38
CA GLY A 87 -2.79 9.52 -10.85
C GLY A 87 -3.22 9.02 -9.48
N TRP A 88 -4.21 9.58 -8.83
CA TRP A 88 -4.57 9.24 -7.43
C TRP A 88 -3.36 9.33 -6.49
N PHE A 89 -2.54 10.37 -6.64
CA PHE A 89 -1.24 10.48 -5.98
C PHE A 89 -1.35 10.45 -4.44
N HIS A 90 -2.25 11.23 -3.83
CA HIS A 90 -2.42 11.23 -2.38
C HIS A 90 -2.97 9.89 -1.86
N TYR A 91 -3.83 9.23 -2.63
CA TYR A 91 -4.28 7.88 -2.33
C TYR A 91 -3.15 6.85 -2.46
N TRP A 92 -2.24 7.03 -3.44
CA TRP A 92 -1.03 6.22 -3.54
C TRP A 92 -0.17 6.34 -2.29
N LEU A 93 0.13 7.54 -1.82
CA LEU A 93 0.91 7.74 -0.58
C LEU A 93 0.22 7.07 0.60
N TYR A 94 -1.10 7.23 0.75
CA TYR A 94 -1.85 6.53 1.80
C TYR A 94 -1.75 5.00 1.67
N ALA A 95 -1.81 4.43 0.47
CA ALA A 95 -1.64 3.01 0.25
C ALA A 95 -0.21 2.54 0.60
N LEU A 96 0.80 3.36 0.26
CA LEU A 96 2.21 3.13 0.62
C LEU A 96 2.40 3.08 2.14
N GLU A 97 1.81 4.01 2.87
CA GLU A 97 1.84 4.02 4.35
C GLU A 97 1.26 2.73 4.92
N ARG A 98 0.11 2.29 4.42
CA ARG A 98 -0.51 1.03 4.84
C ARG A 98 0.40 -0.16 4.58
N ALA A 99 1.02 -0.24 3.40
CA ALA A 99 1.95 -1.33 3.07
C ALA A 99 3.18 -1.32 3.98
N GLY A 100 3.79 -0.15 4.20
CA GLY A 100 4.94 -0.01 5.10
C GLY A 100 4.63 -0.48 6.52
N ILE A 101 3.52 -0.03 7.09
CA ILE A 101 3.13 -0.36 8.47
C ILE A 101 2.66 -1.81 8.60
N LEU A 102 1.77 -2.28 7.72
CA LEU A 102 1.16 -3.62 7.85
C LEU A 102 2.11 -4.75 7.48
N CYS A 103 3.04 -4.51 6.56
CA CYS A 103 4.11 -5.46 6.23
C CYS A 103 5.35 -5.29 7.14
N GLU A 104 5.29 -4.39 8.13
CA GLU A 104 6.38 -4.09 9.06
C GLU A 104 7.70 -3.74 8.33
N ARG A 105 7.63 -2.82 7.37
CA ARG A 105 8.77 -2.32 6.59
C ARG A 105 9.06 -0.86 6.96
N GLU A 106 10.12 -0.63 7.72
CA GLU A 106 10.60 0.74 7.98
C GLU A 106 11.19 1.39 6.72
N LYS A 107 11.78 0.56 5.87
CA LYS A 107 12.29 0.96 4.56
C LYS A 107 11.80 0.01 3.47
N LEU A 108 11.72 0.51 2.24
CA LEU A 108 11.51 -0.27 1.03
C LEU A 108 12.78 -0.14 0.18
N GLY A 109 13.60 -1.19 0.14
CA GLY A 109 14.96 -1.12 -0.39
C GLY A 109 15.79 -0.09 0.38
N THR A 110 16.32 0.91 -0.33
CA THR A 110 17.08 2.03 0.26
C THR A 110 16.20 3.19 0.70
N HIS A 111 14.92 3.21 0.34
CA HIS A 111 13.99 4.32 0.56
C HIS A 111 13.43 4.33 1.98
N ASP A 112 13.59 5.45 2.67
CA ASP A 112 12.77 5.79 3.82
C ASP A 112 11.45 6.39 3.31
N TRP A 113 10.54 5.48 2.94
CA TRP A 113 9.28 5.83 2.29
C TRP A 113 8.46 6.86 3.06
N TYR A 114 8.56 6.85 4.40
CA TYR A 114 7.82 7.81 5.20
C TYR A 114 8.46 9.20 5.21
N GLN A 115 9.76 9.27 5.43
CA GLN A 115 10.46 10.57 5.44
C GLN A 115 10.40 11.23 4.05
N GLU A 116 10.60 10.45 2.99
CA GLU A 116 10.51 10.95 1.62
C GLU A 116 9.11 11.48 1.31
N GLY A 117 8.06 10.70 1.60
CA GLY A 117 6.67 11.11 1.36
C GLY A 117 6.22 12.26 2.26
N ALA A 118 6.62 12.27 3.54
CA ALA A 118 6.27 13.34 4.45
C ALA A 118 6.90 14.68 4.03
N ARG A 119 8.16 14.68 3.61
CA ARG A 119 8.84 15.86 3.07
C ARG A 119 8.09 16.40 1.86
N GLN A 120 7.79 15.52 0.89
CA GLN A 120 7.03 15.90 -0.31
C GLN A 120 5.69 16.54 0.03
N LEU A 121 4.95 15.95 0.98
CA LEU A 121 3.66 16.52 1.39
C LEU A 121 3.79 17.86 2.08
N VAL A 122 4.76 18.02 2.99
CA VAL A 122 4.98 19.30 3.69
C VAL A 122 5.38 20.41 2.70
N GLU A 123 6.23 20.11 1.73
CA GLU A 123 6.65 21.05 0.70
C GLU A 123 5.51 21.43 -0.26
N ALA A 124 4.57 20.50 -0.51
CA ALA A 124 3.45 20.71 -1.43
C ALA A 124 2.21 21.32 -0.75
N GLN A 125 2.21 21.53 0.55
CA GLN A 125 1.05 22.09 1.27
C GLN A 125 0.73 23.50 0.81
N GLY A 126 -0.52 23.75 0.46
CA GLY A 126 -1.00 25.08 0.10
C GLY A 126 -0.99 26.05 1.28
N LYS A 127 -0.97 27.36 0.99
CA LYS A 127 -1.01 28.41 2.02
C LYS A 127 -2.28 28.37 2.88
N ASP A 128 -3.34 27.75 2.37
CA ASP A 128 -4.60 27.50 3.07
C ASP A 128 -4.58 26.24 3.96
N GLY A 129 -3.41 25.56 4.03
CA GLY A 129 -3.20 24.36 4.82
C GLY A 129 -3.71 23.07 4.16
N ALA A 130 -4.23 23.14 2.94
CA ALA A 130 -4.76 22.00 2.20
C ALA A 130 -3.81 21.52 1.10
N TRP A 131 -4.15 20.42 0.44
CA TRP A 131 -3.42 19.88 -0.71
C TRP A 131 -4.29 19.88 -1.95
N ASP A 132 -3.80 20.52 -3.00
CA ASP A 132 -4.35 20.42 -4.35
C ASP A 132 -3.77 19.19 -5.06
N GLY A 133 -4.47 18.68 -6.07
CA GLY A 133 -4.01 17.53 -6.85
C GLY A 133 -5.07 17.04 -7.84
N ASP A 134 -4.98 15.78 -8.17
CA ASP A 134 -5.79 15.10 -9.18
C ASP A 134 -7.23 14.77 -8.75
N ARG A 135 -7.54 14.94 -7.48
CA ARG A 135 -8.91 14.82 -6.93
C ARG A 135 -9.34 16.15 -6.34
N ASP A 136 -10.55 16.19 -5.80
CA ASP A 136 -10.99 17.38 -5.07
C ASP A 136 -10.07 17.64 -3.85
N LYS A 137 -9.95 18.89 -3.49
CA LYS A 137 -9.04 19.36 -2.42
C LYS A 137 -9.30 18.65 -1.08
N LEU A 138 -10.57 18.37 -0.75
CA LEU A 138 -10.92 17.70 0.49
C LEU A 138 -10.36 16.26 0.52
N THR A 139 -10.59 15.49 -0.54
CA THR A 139 -10.10 14.12 -0.68
C THR A 139 -8.57 14.06 -0.60
N ASN A 140 -7.87 14.94 -1.33
CA ASN A 140 -6.41 15.01 -1.30
C ASN A 140 -5.89 15.34 0.09
N THR A 141 -6.50 16.33 0.75
CA THR A 141 -6.15 16.74 2.12
C THR A 141 -6.34 15.61 3.13
N CYS A 142 -7.45 14.87 3.04
CA CYS A 142 -7.70 13.73 3.93
C CYS A 142 -6.61 12.64 3.77
N PHE A 143 -6.24 12.26 2.55
CA PHE A 143 -5.19 11.26 2.33
C PHE A 143 -3.81 11.76 2.77
N ALA A 144 -3.47 13.02 2.53
CA ALA A 144 -2.23 13.63 3.01
C ALA A 144 -2.13 13.58 4.54
N ILE A 145 -3.19 13.95 5.24
CA ILE A 145 -3.25 13.90 6.72
C ILE A 145 -3.12 12.45 7.22
N LEU A 146 -3.82 11.50 6.60
CA LEU A 146 -3.76 10.08 6.99
C LEU A 146 -2.33 9.54 6.86
N PHE A 147 -1.64 9.86 5.77
CA PHE A 147 -0.23 9.50 5.58
C PHE A 147 0.66 10.12 6.66
N LEU A 148 0.60 11.45 6.84
CA LEU A 148 1.44 12.19 7.78
C LEU A 148 1.24 11.74 9.23
N ARG A 149 0.01 11.34 9.58
CA ARG A 149 -0.33 10.81 10.91
C ARG A 149 0.15 9.38 11.15
N LYS A 150 0.65 8.66 10.15
CA LYS A 150 0.80 7.19 10.22
C LYS A 150 -0.46 6.58 10.83
N ALA A 151 -1.60 6.82 10.18
CA ALA A 151 -2.91 6.55 10.75
C ALA A 151 -3.18 5.05 10.93
N VAL A 152 -2.57 4.21 10.11
CA VAL A 152 -2.61 2.75 10.25
C VAL A 152 -1.79 2.32 11.47
N LYS A 153 -2.29 1.35 12.19
CA LYS A 153 -1.56 0.73 13.31
C LYS A 153 -1.00 -0.62 12.89
N PRO A 154 0.18 -1.01 13.40
CA PRO A 154 0.70 -2.36 13.22
C PRO A 154 -0.32 -3.42 13.67
N LEU A 155 -0.26 -4.58 13.06
CA LEU A 155 -1.10 -5.72 13.43
C LEU A 155 -0.72 -6.17 14.86
N LYS A 156 -1.69 -6.15 15.75
CA LYS A 156 -1.49 -6.65 17.13
C LYS A 156 -1.51 -8.17 17.13
N PRO A 157 -0.75 -8.84 18.03
CA PRO A 157 -0.83 -10.29 18.18
C PRO A 157 -2.30 -10.73 18.33
N VAL A 158 -2.68 -11.77 17.59
CA VAL A 158 -4.01 -12.37 17.75
C VAL A 158 -4.01 -13.08 19.09
N GLU A 159 -4.80 -12.57 20.04
CA GLU A 159 -5.00 -13.25 21.31
C GLU A 159 -5.55 -14.66 21.01
N THR A 160 -4.79 -15.66 21.38
CA THR A 160 -5.34 -17.01 21.45
C THR A 160 -6.27 -16.98 22.67
N GLU A 161 -7.55 -17.22 22.48
CA GLU A 161 -8.42 -17.56 23.62
C GLU A 161 -7.75 -18.74 24.34
N GLY A 162 -6.87 -18.37 25.25
CA GLY A 162 -6.02 -19.28 25.99
C GLY A 162 -6.88 -19.99 27.00
N GLY A 163 -6.77 -21.28 27.01
CA GLY A 163 -7.41 -22.16 27.93
C GLY A 163 -7.50 -21.60 29.34
N LYS A 164 -8.71 -21.32 29.77
CA LYS A 164 -9.01 -21.44 31.19
C LYS A 164 -8.78 -22.93 31.49
N GLY A 165 -7.54 -23.22 31.85
CA GLY A 165 -7.19 -24.50 32.43
C GLY A 165 -8.03 -24.74 33.66
N LYS A 166 -8.64 -25.89 33.70
CA LYS A 166 -9.32 -26.45 34.84
C LYS A 166 -8.40 -26.58 36.03
#